data_75e3f0b451689b6a9ad6a1b526d8c9bb
#
_entry.id   75e3f0b451689b6a9ad6a1b526d8c9bb
#
_cell.length_a   1.000
_cell.length_b   1.000
_cell.length_c   1.000
_cell.angle_alpha   90.00
_cell.angle_beta   90.00
_cell.angle_gamma   90.00
#
_symmetry.space_group_name_H-M   'P 1'
#
loop_
_entity.id
_entity.type
_entity.pdbx_description
1 polymer ?
#
loop_
_entity_poly.entity_id
_entity_poly.type
_entity_poly.pdbx_seq_one_letter_code
_entity_poly.pdbx_strand_id
1 'polypeptide(L)'
;MRLGRPLATASVMAATIGASLAASPALADGSIKFADDQQNVVSPTDTAFSVSGTGCTGQDAAVGVALYAPDGTMSTIVKATPDAEGNWSAELNIPDLIKSTGVEAKTDGTADGWSIGAGCVVYGKEGDQIQESIAFDDTDVKGSYEISTDENGAQVIKVDVEGFSPNEEVTFTLVNKADPSKTYTVGKLKADAEGNVKGNLPVPSNVPDGEYLLTIEGARYGEGGSSTKTVVVKGGA
;
A
#
# COMPACT_ATOMS: atom_id res chain seq x y z
N MET A 1 12.07 51.83 18.77
CA MET A 1 12.58 50.54 19.26
C MET A 1 11.56 49.44 18.98
N ARG A 2 11.78 48.58 18.01
CA ARG A 2 10.94 47.39 17.74
C ARG A 2 11.85 46.18 17.68
N LEU A 3 11.70 45.31 18.66
CA LEU A 3 12.41 44.05 18.75
C LEU A 3 11.77 43.05 17.78
N GLY A 4 12.56 42.56 16.85
CA GLY A 4 12.19 41.44 15.98
C GLY A 4 12.23 40.14 16.76
N ARG A 5 11.20 39.30 16.56
CA ARG A 5 11.12 37.92 17.05
C ARG A 5 11.95 37.04 16.11
N PRO A 6 12.82 36.17 16.61
CA PRO A 6 13.45 35.16 15.76
C PRO A 6 12.45 34.06 15.41
N LEU A 7 12.41 33.69 14.16
CA LEU A 7 11.75 32.49 13.63
C LEU A 7 12.48 31.26 14.20
N ALA A 8 11.72 30.42 14.88
CA ALA A 8 12.19 29.11 15.29
C ALA A 8 12.29 28.21 14.05
N THR A 9 13.51 27.92 13.63
CA THR A 9 13.81 26.86 12.68
C THR A 9 13.54 25.52 13.36
N ALA A 10 12.57 24.77 12.85
CA ALA A 10 12.34 23.39 13.24
C ALA A 10 13.57 22.58 12.80
N SER A 11 14.35 22.12 13.75
CA SER A 11 15.44 21.19 13.52
C SER A 11 14.82 19.82 13.24
N VAL A 12 14.91 19.38 11.98
CA VAL A 12 14.70 17.98 11.61
C VAL A 12 15.80 17.17 12.28
N MET A 13 15.47 16.39 13.29
CA MET A 13 16.41 15.44 13.89
C MET A 13 16.65 14.33 12.85
N ALA A 14 17.83 14.36 12.22
CA ALA A 14 18.34 13.24 11.48
C ALA A 14 18.55 12.07 12.46
N ALA A 15 17.67 11.07 12.42
CA ALA A 15 17.89 9.81 13.11
C ALA A 15 19.09 9.12 12.44
N THR A 16 20.23 9.15 13.10
CA THR A 16 21.41 8.39 12.67
C THR A 16 21.11 6.91 12.79
N ILE A 17 21.07 6.23 11.66
CA ILE A 17 21.01 4.76 11.61
C ILE A 17 22.25 4.24 12.34
N GLY A 18 22.05 3.81 13.58
CA GLY A 18 23.06 3.17 14.40
C GLY A 18 23.37 1.78 13.89
N ALA A 19 24.04 1.69 12.76
CA ALA A 19 24.56 0.44 12.27
C ALA A 19 26.00 0.30 12.72
N SER A 20 26.34 -0.83 13.30
CA SER A 20 27.70 -1.31 13.42
C SER A 20 28.23 -1.71 12.02
N LEU A 21 28.39 -0.74 11.14
CA LEU A 21 29.17 -0.86 9.92
C LEU A 21 30.50 -0.16 10.17
N ALA A 22 31.54 -0.93 10.38
CA ALA A 22 32.90 -0.44 10.49
C ALA A 22 33.36 0.01 9.09
N ALA A 23 33.07 1.23 8.75
CA ALA A 23 33.59 2.17 7.77
C ALA A 23 32.44 3.14 7.46
N SER A 24 32.67 4.44 7.61
CA SER A 24 31.65 5.44 7.25
C SER A 24 31.34 5.33 5.77
N PRO A 25 30.12 4.95 5.39
CA PRO A 25 29.73 4.91 4.00
C PRO A 25 29.48 6.33 3.49
N ALA A 26 29.82 6.56 2.30
CA ALA A 26 29.62 7.81 1.61
C ALA A 26 28.44 7.71 0.61
N LEU A 27 27.66 8.76 0.40
CA LEU A 27 26.35 8.80 -0.28
C LEU A 27 26.44 8.73 -1.82
N ALA A 28 25.40 8.18 -2.43
CA ALA A 28 25.27 8.02 -3.87
C ALA A 28 24.95 9.35 -4.60
N ASP A 29 25.41 9.50 -5.84
CA ASP A 29 25.04 10.58 -6.77
C ASP A 29 23.71 10.26 -7.47
N GLY A 30 22.63 10.20 -6.73
CA GLY A 30 21.28 9.96 -7.25
C GLY A 30 20.34 9.77 -6.05
N SER A 31 19.28 10.52 -5.99
CA SER A 31 18.32 10.37 -4.89
C SER A 31 17.60 9.03 -5.01
N ILE A 32 17.75 8.17 -4.00
CA ILE A 32 16.94 6.97 -3.88
C ILE A 32 15.45 7.35 -3.83
N LYS A 33 14.61 6.58 -4.49
CA LYS A 33 13.16 6.79 -4.52
C LYS A 33 12.45 5.45 -4.39
N PHE A 34 11.28 5.44 -3.78
CA PHE A 34 10.31 4.34 -3.94
C PHE A 34 9.70 4.37 -5.34
N ALA A 35 9.16 3.25 -5.79
CA ALA A 35 8.34 3.19 -6.99
C ALA A 35 7.05 4.03 -6.81
N ASP A 36 6.58 4.66 -7.90
CA ASP A 36 5.40 5.53 -7.86
C ASP A 36 4.11 4.80 -7.46
N ASP A 37 4.06 3.47 -7.60
CA ASP A 37 2.95 2.59 -7.24
C ASP A 37 3.16 1.88 -5.90
N GLN A 38 4.14 2.29 -5.10
CA GLN A 38 4.38 1.70 -3.78
C GLN A 38 3.15 1.84 -2.90
N GLN A 39 2.68 0.70 -2.40
CA GLN A 39 1.52 0.65 -1.50
C GLN A 39 1.86 1.21 -0.12
N ASN A 40 0.98 2.03 0.42
CA ASN A 40 1.14 2.66 1.74
C ASN A 40 0.15 2.13 2.80
N VAL A 41 -0.79 1.28 2.41
CA VAL A 41 -1.63 0.51 3.33
C VAL A 41 -1.25 -0.96 3.20
N VAL A 42 -0.80 -1.56 4.29
CA VAL A 42 -0.12 -2.86 4.31
C VAL A 42 -0.82 -3.81 5.27
N SER A 43 -1.00 -5.07 4.87
CA SER A 43 -1.44 -6.09 5.82
C SER A 43 -0.36 -6.37 6.86
N PRO A 44 -0.67 -6.29 8.17
CA PRO A 44 0.29 -6.60 9.22
C PRO A 44 0.67 -8.10 9.26
N THR A 45 -0.04 -8.95 8.53
CA THR A 45 0.20 -10.40 8.41
C THR A 45 0.91 -10.79 7.12
N ASP A 46 1.20 -9.84 6.23
CA ASP A 46 1.88 -10.12 4.97
C ASP A 46 3.35 -10.55 5.20
N THR A 47 3.68 -11.76 4.76
CA THR A 47 5.03 -12.33 4.89
C THR A 47 5.92 -12.10 3.67
N ALA A 48 5.37 -11.51 2.59
CA ALA A 48 6.04 -11.32 1.30
C ALA A 48 5.74 -9.95 0.68
N PHE A 49 5.57 -8.91 1.50
CA PHE A 49 5.33 -7.55 1.04
C PHE A 49 6.47 -7.04 0.18
N SER A 50 6.18 -6.73 -1.08
CA SER A 50 7.19 -6.26 -2.03
C SER A 50 7.34 -4.74 -1.96
N VAL A 51 8.59 -4.30 -1.80
CA VAL A 51 8.97 -2.88 -1.84
C VAL A 51 10.02 -2.71 -2.92
N SER A 52 9.88 -1.71 -3.75
CA SER A 52 10.83 -1.45 -4.83
C SER A 52 11.09 0.04 -5.02
N GLY A 53 12.13 0.33 -5.79
CA GLY A 53 12.49 1.71 -6.09
C GLY A 53 13.70 1.82 -7.02
N THR A 54 14.21 3.03 -7.14
CA THR A 54 15.30 3.38 -8.06
C THR A 54 16.32 4.31 -7.39
N GLY A 55 17.39 4.64 -8.11
CA GLY A 55 18.32 5.69 -7.71
C GLY A 55 19.49 5.23 -6.82
N CYS A 56 19.68 3.93 -6.61
CA CYS A 56 20.83 3.41 -5.87
C CYS A 56 21.92 2.87 -6.80
N THR A 57 22.77 3.73 -7.32
CA THR A 57 23.85 3.40 -8.28
C THR A 57 25.23 3.62 -7.71
N GLY A 58 26.19 2.76 -8.07
CA GLY A 58 27.59 2.92 -7.71
C GLY A 58 28.29 1.59 -7.42
N GLN A 59 29.59 1.68 -7.14
CA GLN A 59 30.39 0.49 -6.81
C GLN A 59 29.94 -0.07 -5.45
N ASP A 60 29.67 -1.39 -5.42
CA ASP A 60 29.22 -2.11 -4.23
C ASP A 60 27.96 -1.50 -3.58
N ALA A 61 27.06 -0.93 -4.42
CA ALA A 61 25.80 -0.37 -3.99
C ALA A 61 24.94 -1.42 -3.28
N ALA A 62 24.31 -1.02 -2.18
CA ALA A 62 23.37 -1.84 -1.43
C ALA A 62 22.22 -0.99 -0.90
N VAL A 63 21.01 -1.55 -0.85
CA VAL A 63 19.84 -0.91 -0.23
C VAL A 63 19.49 -1.64 1.05
N GLY A 64 19.27 -0.88 2.12
CA GLY A 64 18.68 -1.37 3.36
C GLY A 64 17.27 -0.84 3.50
N VAL A 65 16.29 -1.73 3.73
CA VAL A 65 14.88 -1.37 3.94
C VAL A 65 14.48 -1.75 5.36
N ALA A 66 13.77 -0.85 6.06
CA ALA A 66 13.31 -1.08 7.43
C ALA A 66 11.97 -0.39 7.69
N LEU A 67 11.24 -0.86 8.70
CA LEU A 67 10.12 -0.15 9.29
C LEU A 67 10.60 0.76 10.42
N TYR A 68 9.91 1.88 10.59
CA TYR A 68 10.09 2.79 11.71
C TYR A 68 8.76 2.90 12.46
N ALA A 69 8.80 2.59 13.73
CA ALA A 69 7.66 2.74 14.62
C ALA A 69 7.43 4.22 14.99
N PRO A 70 6.24 4.59 15.50
CA PRO A 70 5.89 5.96 15.89
C PRO A 70 6.84 6.60 16.91
N ASP A 71 7.48 5.81 17.74
CA ASP A 71 8.47 6.26 18.73
C ASP A 71 9.89 6.44 18.16
N GLY A 72 10.07 6.17 16.86
CA GLY A 72 11.36 6.22 16.17
C GLY A 72 12.17 4.94 16.24
N THR A 73 11.66 3.88 16.87
CA THR A 73 12.33 2.57 16.89
C THR A 73 12.35 1.96 15.49
N MET A 74 13.53 1.55 15.04
CA MET A 74 13.72 0.92 13.74
C MET A 74 13.69 -0.62 13.87
N SER A 75 13.06 -1.27 12.91
CA SER A 75 13.08 -2.73 12.78
C SER A 75 14.45 -3.27 12.37
N THR A 76 14.57 -4.58 12.28
CA THR A 76 15.68 -5.22 11.55
C THR A 76 15.69 -4.78 10.10
N ILE A 77 16.89 -4.66 9.52
CA ILE A 77 17.09 -4.21 8.13
C ILE A 77 17.04 -5.40 7.18
N VAL A 78 16.20 -5.30 6.16
CA VAL A 78 16.21 -6.19 5.00
C VAL A 78 17.11 -5.59 3.92
N LYS A 79 18.00 -6.39 3.36
CA LYS A 79 18.97 -5.93 2.35
C LYS A 79 18.50 -6.30 0.95
N ALA A 80 18.65 -5.34 0.03
CA ALA A 80 18.46 -5.55 -1.40
C ALA A 80 19.75 -5.16 -2.15
N THR A 81 20.00 -5.83 -3.28
CA THR A 81 21.10 -5.49 -4.19
C THR A 81 20.50 -4.80 -5.41
N PRO A 82 20.84 -3.53 -5.67
CA PRO A 82 20.36 -2.85 -6.86
C PRO A 82 21.02 -3.41 -8.12
N ASP A 83 20.32 -3.28 -9.26
CA ASP A 83 20.90 -3.57 -10.58
C ASP A 83 21.85 -2.44 -11.05
N ALA A 84 22.39 -2.59 -12.28
CA ALA A 84 23.32 -1.63 -12.85
C ALA A 84 22.69 -0.23 -13.10
N GLU A 85 21.39 -0.20 -13.31
CA GLU A 85 20.56 0.99 -13.52
C GLU A 85 20.13 1.63 -12.19
N GLY A 86 20.38 0.95 -11.05
CA GLY A 86 20.04 1.42 -9.72
C GLY A 86 18.62 1.08 -9.28
N ASN A 87 17.92 0.19 -10.01
CA ASN A 87 16.63 -0.33 -9.57
C ASN A 87 16.86 -1.38 -8.48
N TRP A 88 16.00 -1.38 -7.48
CA TRP A 88 16.08 -2.31 -6.36
C TRP A 88 14.69 -2.81 -5.95
N SER A 89 14.66 -3.99 -5.35
CA SER A 89 13.47 -4.54 -4.73
C SER A 89 13.84 -5.36 -3.50
N ALA A 90 12.96 -5.37 -2.52
CA ALA A 90 13.05 -6.17 -1.30
C ALA A 90 11.70 -6.82 -1.01
N GLU A 91 11.73 -8.04 -0.51
CA GLU A 91 10.57 -8.73 0.04
C GLU A 91 10.63 -8.68 1.57
N LEU A 92 9.60 -8.16 2.20
CA LEU A 92 9.55 -7.89 3.62
C LEU A 92 8.57 -8.85 4.30
N ASN A 93 9.01 -9.49 5.38
CA ASN A 93 8.12 -10.17 6.30
C ASN A 93 7.62 -9.15 7.33
N ILE A 94 6.46 -8.58 7.11
CA ILE A 94 5.90 -7.50 7.94
C ILE A 94 5.72 -7.92 9.41
N PRO A 95 5.16 -9.12 9.74
CA PRO A 95 5.05 -9.58 11.12
C PRO A 95 6.38 -9.58 11.87
N ASP A 96 7.45 -10.08 11.23
CA ASP A 96 8.76 -10.15 11.84
C ASP A 96 9.38 -8.77 12.04
N LEU A 97 9.18 -7.86 11.08
CA LEU A 97 9.66 -6.48 11.18
C LEU A 97 8.95 -5.72 12.30
N ILE A 98 7.61 -5.77 12.38
CA ILE A 98 6.85 -5.17 13.49
C ILE A 98 7.36 -5.72 14.82
N LYS A 99 7.43 -7.06 14.95
CA LYS A 99 7.90 -7.72 16.16
C LYS A 99 9.31 -7.27 16.56
N SER A 100 10.19 -7.02 15.60
CA SER A 100 11.58 -6.62 15.89
C SER A 100 11.69 -5.22 16.47
N THR A 101 10.68 -4.35 16.30
CA THR A 101 10.62 -3.03 16.94
C THR A 101 10.19 -3.13 18.42
N GLY A 102 9.42 -4.15 18.78
CA GLY A 102 8.78 -4.28 20.10
C GLY A 102 7.60 -3.31 20.30
N VAL A 103 7.16 -2.60 19.27
CA VAL A 103 6.04 -1.66 19.30
C VAL A 103 4.82 -2.32 18.66
N GLU A 104 3.66 -2.20 19.31
CA GLU A 104 2.40 -2.68 18.75
C GLU A 104 1.91 -1.73 17.64
N ALA A 105 1.47 -2.30 16.52
CA ALA A 105 0.86 -1.56 15.42
C ALA A 105 -0.67 -1.58 15.56
N LYS A 106 -1.33 -0.45 15.26
CA LYS A 106 -2.76 -0.45 14.99
C LYS A 106 -3.00 -1.08 13.63
N THR A 107 -4.11 -1.80 13.50
CA THR A 107 -4.44 -2.58 12.30
C THR A 107 -5.81 -2.24 11.72
N ASP A 108 -6.23 -0.98 11.90
CA ASP A 108 -7.52 -0.44 11.46
C ASP A 108 -7.42 0.47 10.22
N GLY A 109 -6.27 0.47 9.54
CA GLY A 109 -6.02 1.29 8.36
C GLY A 109 -5.75 2.76 8.66
N THR A 110 -5.75 3.18 9.93
CA THR A 110 -5.42 4.57 10.27
C THR A 110 -3.91 4.76 10.38
N ALA A 111 -3.42 5.85 9.78
CA ALA A 111 -2.02 6.24 9.94
C ALA A 111 -1.75 6.66 11.40
N ASP A 112 -0.87 5.94 12.07
CA ASP A 112 -0.52 6.14 13.47
C ASP A 112 0.98 6.44 13.69
N GLY A 113 1.68 6.85 12.61
CA GLY A 113 3.06 7.28 12.65
C GLY A 113 4.08 6.21 12.23
N TRP A 114 3.63 5.03 11.81
CA TRP A 114 4.51 4.06 11.17
C TRP A 114 4.98 4.55 9.79
N SER A 115 6.17 4.15 9.42
CA SER A 115 6.74 4.44 8.11
C SER A 115 7.68 3.34 7.66
N ILE A 116 7.86 3.26 6.35
CA ILE A 116 8.86 2.44 5.69
C ILE A 116 9.99 3.35 5.22
N GLY A 117 11.23 2.95 5.46
CA GLY A 117 12.40 3.68 4.99
C GLY A 117 13.32 2.79 4.17
N ALA A 118 13.97 3.39 3.17
CA ALA A 118 15.02 2.76 2.40
C ALA A 118 16.24 3.66 2.37
N GLY A 119 17.42 3.05 2.53
CA GLY A 119 18.72 3.74 2.48
C GLY A 119 19.64 3.10 1.46
N CYS A 120 20.22 3.91 0.58
CA CYS A 120 21.24 3.50 -0.38
C CYS A 120 22.63 3.75 0.20
N VAL A 121 23.46 2.72 0.17
CA VAL A 121 24.86 2.77 0.61
C VAL A 121 25.76 2.41 -0.55
N VAL A 122 26.75 3.24 -0.84
CA VAL A 122 27.72 3.03 -1.91
C VAL A 122 29.13 3.25 -1.38
N TYR A 123 30.08 2.39 -1.77
CA TYR A 123 31.46 2.53 -1.31
C TYR A 123 32.08 3.89 -1.72
N GLY A 124 32.61 4.61 -0.76
CA GLY A 124 33.31 5.89 -0.97
C GLY A 124 32.37 7.10 -1.22
N LYS A 125 31.07 6.99 -0.99
CA LYS A 125 30.08 8.09 -1.10
C LYS A 125 29.22 8.20 0.16
N GLU A 126 28.60 9.33 0.37
CA GLU A 126 27.61 9.51 1.45
C GLU A 126 26.28 8.80 1.13
N GLY A 127 25.53 8.07 2.11
CA GLY A 127 24.27 7.31 1.91
C GLY A 127 23.08 8.24 1.70
N ASP A 128 22.20 7.94 0.79
CA ASP A 128 20.93 8.63 0.61
C ASP A 128 19.81 7.79 1.22
N GLN A 129 18.76 8.42 1.73
CA GLN A 129 17.64 7.71 2.36
C GLN A 129 16.33 8.42 2.14
N ILE A 130 15.28 7.62 2.06
CA ILE A 130 13.89 8.07 1.93
C ILE A 130 13.03 7.38 2.97
N GLN A 131 11.88 7.97 3.26
CA GLN A 131 10.91 7.43 4.20
C GLN A 131 9.50 7.85 3.77
N GLU A 132 8.57 6.90 3.80
CA GLU A 132 7.16 7.14 3.51
C GLU A 132 6.29 6.60 4.64
N SER A 133 5.20 7.31 4.94
CA SER A 133 4.23 6.89 5.95
C SER A 133 3.43 5.70 5.43
N ILE A 134 3.23 4.70 6.30
CA ILE A 134 2.37 3.55 6.05
C ILE A 134 1.33 3.42 7.15
N ALA A 135 0.24 2.72 6.85
CA ALA A 135 -0.74 2.26 7.82
C ALA A 135 -0.86 0.74 7.71
N PHE A 136 -1.14 0.08 8.85
CA PHE A 136 -1.47 -1.35 8.83
C PHE A 136 -2.96 -1.55 8.91
N ASP A 137 -3.47 -2.52 8.14
CA ASP A 137 -4.88 -2.86 8.09
C ASP A 137 -5.07 -4.36 7.89
N ASP A 138 -5.76 -5.01 8.82
CA ASP A 138 -6.15 -6.43 8.78
C ASP A 138 -7.67 -6.62 8.87
N THR A 139 -8.43 -5.53 8.70
CA THR A 139 -9.89 -5.61 8.76
C THR A 139 -10.47 -6.43 7.61
N ASP A 140 -11.35 -7.36 7.93
CA ASP A 140 -12.05 -8.17 6.93
C ASP A 140 -13.18 -7.38 6.29
N VAL A 141 -13.36 -7.56 4.97
CA VAL A 141 -14.53 -7.01 4.26
C VAL A 141 -15.78 -7.76 4.67
N LYS A 142 -16.75 -7.05 5.24
CA LYS A 142 -18.05 -7.56 5.69
C LYS A 142 -19.20 -6.80 5.04
N GLY A 143 -20.39 -7.40 5.03
CA GLY A 143 -21.60 -6.76 4.50
C GLY A 143 -22.13 -7.46 3.27
N SER A 144 -22.89 -6.73 2.46
CA SER A 144 -23.57 -7.27 1.29
C SER A 144 -23.27 -6.49 0.01
N TYR A 145 -23.12 -7.22 -1.06
CA TYR A 145 -23.12 -6.68 -2.42
C TYR A 145 -23.81 -7.68 -3.35
N GLU A 146 -24.70 -7.17 -4.20
CA GLU A 146 -25.53 -8.01 -5.07
C GLU A 146 -25.92 -7.29 -6.35
N ILE A 147 -26.21 -8.04 -7.40
CA ILE A 147 -26.84 -7.50 -8.60
C ILE A 147 -28.35 -7.42 -8.37
N SER A 148 -28.91 -6.25 -8.60
CA SER A 148 -30.35 -5.99 -8.59
C SER A 148 -30.74 -5.20 -9.84
N THR A 149 -32.04 -5.02 -10.03
CA THR A 149 -32.58 -4.20 -11.13
C THR A 149 -33.01 -2.84 -10.58
N ASP A 150 -32.63 -1.76 -11.24
CA ASP A 150 -33.07 -0.41 -10.89
C ASP A 150 -34.49 -0.13 -11.40
N GLU A 151 -35.01 1.08 -11.14
CA GLU A 151 -36.36 1.49 -11.54
C GLU A 151 -36.56 1.55 -13.07
N ASN A 152 -35.49 1.60 -13.84
CA ASN A 152 -35.51 1.63 -15.31
C ASN A 152 -35.32 0.24 -15.94
N GLY A 153 -35.18 -0.81 -15.09
CA GLY A 153 -34.94 -2.16 -15.57
C GLY A 153 -33.48 -2.50 -15.82
N ALA A 154 -32.55 -1.55 -15.59
CA ALA A 154 -31.13 -1.78 -15.76
C ALA A 154 -30.53 -2.52 -14.52
N GLN A 155 -29.56 -3.38 -14.78
CA GLN A 155 -28.86 -4.06 -13.68
C GLN A 155 -27.85 -3.14 -13.00
N VAL A 156 -27.89 -3.15 -11.68
CA VAL A 156 -26.96 -2.40 -10.82
C VAL A 156 -26.42 -3.33 -9.72
N ILE A 157 -25.15 -3.09 -9.37
CA ILE A 157 -24.57 -3.70 -8.17
C ILE A 157 -24.88 -2.77 -7.01
N LYS A 158 -25.69 -3.24 -6.07
CA LYS A 158 -25.91 -2.56 -4.79
C LYS A 158 -24.82 -2.98 -3.83
N VAL A 159 -24.20 -2.02 -3.17
CA VAL A 159 -23.07 -2.22 -2.27
C VAL A 159 -23.39 -1.62 -0.91
N ASP A 160 -23.21 -2.39 0.14
CA ASP A 160 -23.22 -1.95 1.54
C ASP A 160 -22.21 -2.84 2.30
N VAL A 161 -20.98 -2.45 2.32
CA VAL A 161 -19.86 -3.21 2.90
C VAL A 161 -19.01 -2.31 3.79
N GLU A 162 -18.31 -2.92 4.73
CA GLU A 162 -17.38 -2.31 5.68
C GLU A 162 -16.06 -3.08 5.72
N GLY A 163 -15.04 -2.56 6.35
CA GLY A 163 -13.74 -3.21 6.51
C GLY A 163 -12.72 -2.78 5.48
N PHE A 164 -12.92 -1.65 4.81
CA PHE A 164 -11.91 -0.97 4.00
C PHE A 164 -11.17 0.08 4.83
N SER A 165 -10.01 0.50 4.34
CA SER A 165 -9.29 1.59 4.97
C SER A 165 -10.02 2.93 4.77
N PRO A 166 -9.92 3.87 5.72
CA PRO A 166 -10.55 5.18 5.58
C PRO A 166 -10.16 5.89 4.28
N ASN A 167 -11.19 6.34 3.54
CA ASN A 167 -11.04 7.02 2.25
C ASN A 167 -10.44 6.20 1.10
N GLU A 168 -10.30 4.90 1.25
CA GLU A 168 -9.77 3.99 0.25
C GLU A 168 -10.64 3.96 -1.02
N GLU A 169 -10.01 3.83 -2.18
CA GLU A 169 -10.69 3.57 -3.44
C GLU A 169 -10.89 2.08 -3.64
N VAL A 170 -12.13 1.66 -3.79
CA VAL A 170 -12.52 0.25 -3.95
C VAL A 170 -12.96 -0.01 -5.37
N THR A 171 -12.33 -0.97 -6.03
CA THR A 171 -12.59 -1.38 -7.41
C THR A 171 -13.51 -2.58 -7.46
N PHE A 172 -14.45 -2.56 -8.39
CA PHE A 172 -15.43 -3.64 -8.62
C PHE A 172 -15.18 -4.25 -10.00
N THR A 173 -14.99 -5.57 -10.03
CA THR A 173 -14.62 -6.33 -11.23
C THR A 173 -15.49 -7.56 -11.38
N LEU A 174 -15.96 -7.83 -12.61
CA LEU A 174 -16.64 -9.06 -12.99
C LEU A 174 -15.71 -9.94 -13.82
N VAL A 175 -15.44 -11.17 -13.36
CA VAL A 175 -14.66 -12.18 -14.09
C VAL A 175 -15.60 -13.26 -14.55
N ASN A 176 -15.66 -13.55 -15.85
CA ASN A 176 -16.55 -14.56 -16.41
C ASN A 176 -16.14 -15.96 -15.95
N LYS A 177 -17.03 -16.72 -15.35
CA LYS A 177 -16.72 -18.06 -14.81
C LYS A 177 -16.43 -19.10 -15.89
N ALA A 178 -17.02 -18.95 -17.08
CA ALA A 178 -16.78 -19.86 -18.20
C ALA A 178 -15.49 -19.52 -18.97
N ASP A 179 -15.05 -18.26 -18.91
CA ASP A 179 -13.83 -17.78 -19.56
C ASP A 179 -13.16 -16.71 -18.69
N PRO A 180 -12.29 -17.12 -17.76
CA PRO A 180 -11.64 -16.18 -16.81
C PRO A 180 -10.74 -15.13 -17.48
N SER A 181 -10.42 -15.26 -18.76
CA SER A 181 -9.69 -14.21 -19.50
C SER A 181 -10.58 -12.98 -19.77
N LYS A 182 -11.91 -13.12 -19.66
CA LYS A 182 -12.87 -12.04 -19.84
C LYS A 182 -13.20 -11.39 -18.52
N THR A 183 -12.58 -10.26 -18.31
CA THR A 183 -12.73 -9.43 -17.11
C THR A 183 -13.32 -8.08 -17.49
N TYR A 184 -14.25 -7.58 -16.68
CA TYR A 184 -14.93 -6.32 -16.88
C TYR A 184 -14.85 -5.46 -15.62
N THR A 185 -14.21 -4.32 -15.69
CA THR A 185 -14.25 -3.33 -14.61
C THR A 185 -15.63 -2.69 -14.60
N VAL A 186 -16.33 -2.80 -13.48
CA VAL A 186 -17.66 -2.21 -13.30
C VAL A 186 -17.55 -0.73 -12.94
N GLY A 187 -16.65 -0.43 -12.01
CA GLY A 187 -16.43 0.92 -11.52
C GLY A 187 -15.70 0.93 -10.19
N LYS A 188 -15.65 2.12 -9.59
CA LYS A 188 -15.00 2.35 -8.32
C LYS A 188 -15.93 3.11 -7.39
N LEU A 189 -15.84 2.82 -6.10
CA LEU A 189 -16.44 3.60 -5.02
C LEU A 189 -15.37 3.95 -4.01
N LYS A 190 -15.60 5.03 -3.27
CA LYS A 190 -14.68 5.46 -2.22
C LYS A 190 -15.28 5.10 -0.86
N ALA A 191 -14.46 4.50 0.01
CA ALA A 191 -14.81 4.30 1.41
C ALA A 191 -14.93 5.65 2.13
N ASP A 192 -15.83 5.71 3.11
CA ASP A 192 -15.94 6.86 4.02
C ASP A 192 -14.79 6.88 5.05
N ALA A 193 -14.86 7.82 6.01
CA ALA A 193 -13.85 7.94 7.06
C ALA A 193 -13.84 6.77 8.05
N GLU A 194 -14.88 5.95 8.07
CA GLU A 194 -15.05 4.77 8.90
C GLU A 194 -14.77 3.46 8.13
N GLY A 195 -14.37 3.56 6.84
CA GLY A 195 -14.08 2.39 6.01
C GLY A 195 -15.31 1.70 5.42
N ASN A 196 -16.49 2.37 5.40
CA ASN A 196 -17.69 1.83 4.79
C ASN A 196 -17.77 2.23 3.32
N VAL A 197 -18.23 1.31 2.47
CA VAL A 197 -18.49 1.55 1.05
C VAL A 197 -19.96 1.29 0.76
N LYS A 198 -20.69 2.35 0.41
CA LYS A 198 -22.11 2.29 0.05
C LYS A 198 -22.37 2.94 -1.29
N GLY A 199 -23.16 2.29 -2.11
CA GLY A 199 -23.55 2.86 -3.40
C GLY A 199 -24.16 1.85 -4.35
N ASN A 200 -24.43 2.37 -5.57
CA ASN A 200 -24.93 1.58 -6.69
C ASN A 200 -23.99 1.80 -7.87
N LEU A 201 -23.56 0.72 -8.49
CA LEU A 201 -22.76 0.74 -9.71
C LEU A 201 -23.55 0.09 -10.85
N PRO A 202 -23.74 0.78 -11.99
CA PRO A 202 -24.40 0.17 -13.14
C PRO A 202 -23.53 -0.98 -13.68
N VAL A 203 -24.15 -2.11 -14.00
CA VAL A 203 -23.47 -3.17 -14.74
C VAL A 203 -23.22 -2.66 -16.16
N PRO A 204 -21.98 -2.69 -16.67
CA PRO A 204 -21.69 -2.20 -18.02
C PRO A 204 -22.47 -2.94 -19.10
N SER A 205 -23.03 -2.24 -20.08
CA SER A 205 -23.88 -2.81 -21.15
C SER A 205 -23.13 -3.79 -22.07
N ASN A 206 -21.80 -3.80 -22.05
CA ASN A 206 -20.97 -4.73 -22.81
C ASN A 206 -20.67 -6.04 -22.04
N VAL A 207 -21.22 -6.24 -20.85
CA VAL A 207 -21.09 -7.49 -20.10
C VAL A 207 -22.16 -8.46 -20.58
N PRO A 208 -21.78 -9.60 -21.24
CA PRO A 208 -22.76 -10.58 -21.71
C PRO A 208 -23.50 -11.29 -20.57
N ASP A 209 -24.65 -11.90 -20.88
CA ASP A 209 -25.34 -12.77 -19.96
C ASP A 209 -24.43 -13.91 -19.49
N GLY A 210 -24.48 -14.21 -18.20
CA GLY A 210 -23.69 -15.30 -17.67
C GLY A 210 -23.48 -15.28 -16.18
N GLU A 211 -22.73 -16.25 -15.71
CA GLU A 211 -22.22 -16.30 -14.33
C GLU A 211 -20.85 -15.65 -14.23
N TYR A 212 -20.68 -14.81 -13.24
CA TYR A 212 -19.47 -14.07 -12.98
C TYR A 212 -19.01 -14.21 -11.52
N LEU A 213 -17.70 -14.07 -11.31
CA LEU A 213 -17.16 -13.75 -10.01
C LEU A 213 -17.14 -12.22 -9.92
N LEU A 214 -17.94 -11.65 -9.02
CA LEU A 214 -17.85 -10.23 -8.65
C LEU A 214 -16.83 -10.11 -7.53
N THR A 215 -15.73 -9.46 -7.85
CA THR A 215 -14.65 -9.15 -6.90
C THR A 215 -14.74 -7.69 -6.51
N ILE A 216 -14.62 -7.43 -5.22
CA ILE A 216 -14.44 -6.12 -4.62
C ILE A 216 -13.03 -6.08 -4.08
N GLU A 217 -12.25 -5.09 -4.49
CA GLU A 217 -10.84 -5.00 -4.13
C GLU A 217 -10.49 -3.56 -3.77
N GLY A 218 -9.93 -3.38 -2.58
CA GLY A 218 -9.37 -2.11 -2.12
C GLY A 218 -7.94 -1.91 -2.59
N ALA A 219 -7.34 -0.80 -2.20
CA ALA A 219 -5.94 -0.48 -2.49
C ALA A 219 -4.98 -1.11 -1.48
N ARG A 220 -5.49 -1.74 -0.41
CA ARG A 220 -4.70 -2.40 0.61
C ARG A 220 -3.95 -3.60 0.05
N TYR A 221 -2.67 -3.70 0.41
CA TYR A 221 -1.84 -4.83 0.04
C TYR A 221 -2.03 -6.00 1.01
N GLY A 222 -2.03 -7.25 0.48
CA GLY A 222 -2.20 -8.47 1.25
C GLY A 222 -3.66 -8.93 1.40
N GLU A 223 -3.88 -9.91 2.27
CA GLU A 223 -5.21 -10.46 2.54
C GLU A 223 -6.08 -9.48 3.34
N GLY A 224 -7.41 -9.59 3.17
CA GLY A 224 -8.40 -8.82 3.92
C GLY A 224 -8.94 -7.58 3.19
N GLY A 225 -8.26 -7.05 2.16
CA GLY A 225 -8.75 -5.93 1.34
C GLY A 225 -9.64 -6.33 0.18
N SER A 226 -10.02 -7.61 0.06
CA SER A 226 -10.81 -8.10 -1.06
C SER A 226 -11.91 -9.06 -0.64
N SER A 227 -12.96 -9.15 -1.45
CA SER A 227 -14.04 -10.14 -1.31
C SER A 227 -14.53 -10.56 -2.69
N THR A 228 -14.86 -11.84 -2.84
CA THR A 228 -15.35 -12.39 -4.11
C THR A 228 -16.60 -13.21 -3.93
N LYS A 229 -17.59 -13.00 -4.80
CA LYS A 229 -18.90 -13.69 -4.78
C LYS A 229 -19.36 -14.05 -6.18
N THR A 230 -19.98 -15.23 -6.35
CA THR A 230 -20.66 -15.57 -7.61
C THR A 230 -21.97 -14.76 -7.77
N VAL A 231 -22.11 -14.14 -8.93
CA VAL A 231 -23.30 -13.36 -9.33
C VAL A 231 -23.75 -13.75 -10.73
N VAL A 232 -25.02 -13.49 -11.06
CA VAL A 232 -25.59 -13.72 -12.40
C VAL A 232 -25.89 -12.37 -13.04
N VAL A 233 -25.22 -12.09 -14.15
CA VAL A 233 -25.56 -10.98 -15.03
C VAL A 233 -26.56 -11.46 -16.07
N LYS A 234 -27.67 -10.75 -16.21
CA LYS A 234 -28.61 -10.93 -17.30
C LYS A 234 -28.57 -9.65 -18.12
N GLY A 235 -28.25 -9.77 -19.40
CA GLY A 235 -28.04 -8.62 -20.26
C GLY A 235 -29.23 -7.69 -20.23
N GLY A 236 -28.90 -6.41 -20.20
CA GLY A 236 -29.89 -5.42 -20.51
C GLY A 236 -30.35 -5.61 -21.95
N ALA A 237 -31.63 -5.81 -22.13
CA ALA A 237 -32.26 -5.81 -23.43
C ALA A 237 -32.13 -4.45 -24.12
#